data_0141b67cc33620f062f0035927b63373
#
_entry.id   0141b67cc33620f062f0035927b63373
#
_cell.length_a   1.000
_cell.length_b   1.000
_cell.length_c   1.000
_cell.angle_alpha   90.00
_cell.angle_beta   90.00
_cell.angle_gamma   90.00
#
_symmetry.space_group_name_H-M   'P 1'
#
loop_
_entity.id
_entity.type
_entity.pdbx_description
1 polymer ?
#
loop_
_entity_poly.entity_id
_entity_poly.type
_entity_poly.pdbx_seq_one_letter_code
_entity_poly.pdbx_strand_id
1 'polypeptide(L)'
;MRKVLAGVFAVGIITGTSVVAGETINGAGATFPYPVYAAWAHKYYKETGIKLNYQSIGSGGGIRQIKNRTVDFGASDAPLKPEKLEEYKLYQFPAIIGGVVLVVNIPGIESGKLKLDGNTLCHIFLGDIKQWNDEKIKNLNPDVKLPSKDIKVVHRSDGSGTTAIFTTYLSQVCPDWREKVGAGKAVKWPVGIGGKGNEGVANYVKRLKYSIGYVEFAYAKQNKLSYTLLKNQAGNFVAPSIETFKAAGATANFDPKKHFYLWMVNAPGKNAWPIAGASFILEAREKAKINKKVNKFFKWAFENGDKIAVDLDYVPLPKELKEKIYKYWEDYGINP
;
A
#
# COMPACT_ATOMS: atom_id res chain seq x y z
N MET A 1 6.17 79.25 -40.05
CA MET A 1 5.11 78.60 -39.25
C MET A 1 5.42 77.13 -39.09
N ARG A 2 6.03 76.72 -37.98
CA ARG A 2 6.41 75.33 -37.66
C ARG A 2 5.34 74.83 -36.67
N LYS A 3 4.56 73.79 -37.06
CA LYS A 3 3.64 73.06 -36.18
C LYS A 3 4.42 72.05 -35.39
N VAL A 4 4.38 72.15 -34.05
CA VAL A 4 4.89 71.15 -33.10
C VAL A 4 3.78 70.15 -32.87
N LEU A 5 4.00 68.89 -33.22
CA LEU A 5 3.11 67.77 -32.82
C LEU A 5 3.57 67.27 -31.42
N ALA A 6 2.68 67.37 -30.46
CA ALA A 6 2.87 66.74 -29.15
C ALA A 6 2.42 65.26 -29.24
N GLY A 7 3.37 64.36 -29.05
CA GLY A 7 3.07 62.95 -28.93
C GLY A 7 2.73 62.61 -27.50
N VAL A 8 1.52 62.07 -27.32
CA VAL A 8 1.07 61.48 -26.02
C VAL A 8 1.60 60.06 -25.90
N PHE A 9 2.57 59.85 -24.99
CA PHE A 9 2.97 58.49 -24.60
C PHE A 9 1.94 57.92 -23.59
N ALA A 10 1.17 56.93 -24.04
CA ALA A 10 0.35 56.16 -23.16
C ALA A 10 1.25 55.11 -22.45
N VAL A 11 1.50 55.29 -21.16
CA VAL A 11 2.14 54.28 -20.31
C VAL A 11 1.11 53.19 -19.99
N GLY A 12 1.19 52.08 -20.70
CA GLY A 12 0.40 50.89 -20.38
C GLY A 12 0.89 50.26 -19.05
N ILE A 13 0.08 50.37 -18.00
CA ILE A 13 0.30 49.65 -16.75
C ILE A 13 0.00 48.17 -17.04
N ILE A 14 1.06 47.37 -17.22
CA ILE A 14 0.94 45.91 -17.22
C ILE A 14 0.70 45.49 -15.76
N THR A 15 -0.57 45.29 -15.38
CA THR A 15 -0.91 44.60 -14.15
C THR A 15 -0.51 43.15 -14.32
N GLY A 16 0.69 42.81 -13.92
CA GLY A 16 1.13 41.43 -13.80
C GLY A 16 0.27 40.75 -12.77
N THR A 17 -0.68 39.92 -13.20
CA THR A 17 -1.33 38.94 -12.32
C THR A 17 -0.24 38.00 -11.88
N SER A 18 0.26 38.18 -10.66
CA SER A 18 1.11 37.20 -9.98
C SER A 18 0.25 35.94 -9.88
N VAL A 19 0.54 34.96 -10.73
CA VAL A 19 0.05 33.60 -10.52
C VAL A 19 0.72 33.14 -9.22
N VAL A 20 -0.03 33.20 -8.12
CA VAL A 20 0.40 32.57 -6.87
C VAL A 20 0.53 31.09 -7.21
N ALA A 21 1.74 30.60 -7.27
CA ALA A 21 2.00 29.17 -7.43
C ALA A 21 1.24 28.48 -6.29
N GLY A 22 0.24 27.67 -6.65
CA GLY A 22 -0.61 26.98 -5.68
C GLY A 22 0.27 26.17 -4.72
N GLU A 23 -0.15 26.10 -3.47
CA GLU A 23 0.56 25.35 -2.43
C GLU A 23 0.64 23.87 -2.83
N THR A 24 1.81 23.28 -2.73
CA THR A 24 2.07 21.89 -3.12
C THR A 24 2.60 21.09 -1.93
N ILE A 25 2.12 19.86 -1.77
CA ILE A 25 2.62 18.86 -0.83
C ILE A 25 3.31 17.76 -1.63
N ASN A 26 4.53 17.39 -1.28
CA ASN A 26 5.30 16.35 -1.94
C ASN A 26 5.46 15.13 -1.05
N GLY A 27 4.97 14.00 -1.51
CA GLY A 27 5.13 12.72 -0.83
C GLY A 27 5.73 11.67 -1.74
N ALA A 28 6.28 10.63 -1.15
CA ALA A 28 6.82 9.49 -1.90
C ALA A 28 6.77 8.22 -1.07
N GLY A 29 6.65 7.08 -1.72
CA GLY A 29 6.80 5.80 -1.07
C GLY A 29 5.93 4.68 -1.63
N ALA A 30 5.27 3.98 -0.75
CA ALA A 30 4.54 2.75 -1.04
C ALA A 30 3.62 2.83 -2.25
N THR A 31 3.64 1.78 -3.07
CA THR A 31 2.71 1.64 -4.21
C THR A 31 1.36 1.06 -3.76
N PHE A 32 1.32 0.36 -2.64
CA PHE A 32 0.12 -0.22 -2.03
C PHE A 32 -1.04 0.78 -1.91
N PRO A 33 -0.87 2.00 -1.33
CA PRO A 33 -1.95 2.97 -1.17
C PRO A 33 -2.12 3.89 -2.38
N TYR A 34 -1.28 3.80 -3.41
CA TYR A 34 -1.24 4.80 -4.48
C TYR A 34 -2.61 5.05 -5.14
N PRO A 35 -3.42 4.03 -5.49
CA PRO A 35 -4.74 4.27 -6.08
C PRO A 35 -5.62 5.19 -5.24
N VAL A 36 -5.69 4.97 -3.93
CA VAL A 36 -6.52 5.80 -3.05
C VAL A 36 -5.90 7.17 -2.79
N TYR A 37 -4.56 7.25 -2.64
CA TYR A 37 -3.89 8.55 -2.45
C TYR A 37 -4.05 9.45 -3.70
N ALA A 38 -3.96 8.88 -4.89
CA ALA A 38 -4.19 9.62 -6.13
C ALA A 38 -5.63 10.14 -6.25
N ALA A 39 -6.62 9.34 -5.89
CA ALA A 39 -8.02 9.73 -5.90
C ALA A 39 -8.34 10.81 -4.84
N TRP A 40 -7.80 10.66 -3.61
CA TRP A 40 -7.90 11.69 -2.57
C TRP A 40 -7.23 13.00 -3.00
N ALA A 41 -6.01 12.92 -3.55
CA ALA A 41 -5.28 14.09 -4.02
C ALA A 41 -6.04 14.86 -5.10
N HIS A 42 -6.65 14.14 -6.05
CA HIS A 42 -7.44 14.75 -7.10
C HIS A 42 -8.66 15.51 -6.56
N LYS A 43 -9.41 14.90 -5.64
CA LYS A 43 -10.59 15.54 -5.04
C LYS A 43 -10.18 16.70 -4.12
N TYR A 44 -9.15 16.54 -3.32
CA TYR A 44 -8.62 17.59 -2.45
C TYR A 44 -8.16 18.82 -3.24
N TYR A 45 -7.48 18.61 -4.37
CA TYR A 45 -7.09 19.69 -5.27
C TYR A 45 -8.32 20.46 -5.82
N LYS A 46 -9.35 19.75 -6.24
CA LYS A 46 -10.59 20.39 -6.72
C LYS A 46 -11.28 21.25 -5.67
N GLU A 47 -11.22 20.84 -4.41
CA GLU A 47 -11.88 21.55 -3.31
C GLU A 47 -11.04 22.68 -2.70
N THR A 48 -9.71 22.55 -2.70
CA THR A 48 -8.82 23.45 -1.98
C THR A 48 -7.82 24.21 -2.83
N GLY A 49 -7.58 23.77 -4.07
CA GLY A 49 -6.49 24.26 -4.92
C GLY A 49 -5.09 23.80 -4.50
N ILE A 50 -4.97 23.01 -3.43
CA ILE A 50 -3.69 22.49 -2.94
C ILE A 50 -3.36 21.19 -3.68
N LYS A 51 -2.19 21.15 -4.32
CA LYS A 51 -1.72 19.99 -5.08
C LYS A 51 -0.93 19.05 -4.19
N LEU A 52 -1.27 17.76 -4.23
CA LEU A 52 -0.45 16.72 -3.65
C LEU A 52 0.22 15.93 -4.78
N ASN A 53 1.55 15.97 -4.82
CA ASN A 53 2.37 15.15 -5.69
C ASN A 53 2.86 13.93 -4.91
N TYR A 54 2.44 12.75 -5.33
CA TYR A 54 2.88 11.51 -4.70
C TYR A 54 3.65 10.65 -5.70
N GLN A 55 4.88 10.32 -5.35
CA GLN A 55 5.73 9.42 -6.14
C GLN A 55 5.59 7.98 -5.63
N SER A 56 4.95 7.15 -6.42
CA SER A 56 4.75 5.72 -6.13
C SER A 56 6.03 4.95 -6.49
N ILE A 57 6.94 4.81 -5.54
CA ILE A 57 8.30 4.26 -5.74
C ILE A 57 8.66 3.10 -4.80
N GLY A 58 7.68 2.62 -4.02
CA GLY A 58 7.87 1.58 -3.00
C GLY A 58 8.25 2.14 -1.63
N SER A 59 7.92 1.37 -0.58
CA SER A 59 8.14 1.77 0.82
C SER A 59 9.61 2.05 1.12
N GLY A 60 10.53 1.27 0.58
CA GLY A 60 11.97 1.51 0.76
C GLY A 60 12.41 2.87 0.20
N GLY A 61 11.87 3.26 -0.96
CA GLY A 61 12.09 4.57 -1.56
C GLY A 61 11.53 5.71 -0.71
N GLY A 62 10.30 5.54 -0.18
CA GLY A 62 9.65 6.51 0.69
C GLY A 62 10.42 6.74 2.00
N ILE A 63 10.82 5.66 2.67
CA ILE A 63 11.63 5.74 3.89
C ILE A 63 12.95 6.48 3.62
N ARG A 64 13.63 6.14 2.52
CA ARG A 64 14.90 6.79 2.14
C ARG A 64 14.71 8.28 1.90
N GLN A 65 13.67 8.68 1.16
CA GLN A 65 13.43 10.09 0.85
C GLN A 65 13.07 10.92 2.08
N ILE A 66 12.20 10.41 2.97
CA ILE A 66 11.87 11.16 4.19
C ILE A 66 13.05 11.23 5.17
N LYS A 67 13.87 10.19 5.26
CA LYS A 67 15.13 10.24 6.02
C LYS A 67 16.06 11.33 5.51
N ASN A 68 16.15 11.49 4.21
CA ASN A 68 16.97 12.50 3.55
C ASN A 68 16.29 13.89 3.47
N ARG A 69 15.05 14.01 3.97
CA ARG A 69 14.27 15.27 3.95
C ARG A 69 14.00 15.83 2.54
N THR A 70 13.97 14.96 1.52
CA THR A 70 13.73 15.36 0.12
C THR A 70 12.24 15.40 -0.24
N VAL A 71 11.37 14.96 0.67
CA VAL A 71 9.91 15.03 0.55
C VAL A 71 9.30 15.58 1.83
N ASP A 72 8.04 15.99 1.77
CA ASP A 72 7.29 16.48 2.93
C ASP A 72 6.80 15.31 3.80
N PHE A 73 6.45 14.18 3.17
CA PHE A 73 6.14 12.94 3.87
C PHE A 73 6.60 11.71 3.08
N GLY A 74 6.88 10.65 3.79
CA GLY A 74 7.08 9.31 3.24
C GLY A 74 5.86 8.42 3.50
N ALA A 75 5.67 7.39 2.69
CA ALA A 75 4.68 6.36 2.95
C ALA A 75 5.30 4.97 2.88
N SER A 76 4.93 4.13 3.85
CA SER A 76 5.44 2.76 3.98
C SER A 76 4.37 1.82 4.52
N ASP A 77 4.21 0.65 3.90
CA ASP A 77 3.34 -0.42 4.42
C ASP A 77 4.09 -1.33 5.41
N ALA A 78 5.42 -1.16 5.51
CA ALA A 78 6.23 -1.74 6.57
C ALA A 78 6.35 -0.71 7.69
N PRO A 79 5.67 -0.88 8.83
CA PRO A 79 5.79 0.05 9.93
C PRO A 79 7.22 0.06 10.47
N LEU A 80 7.72 1.24 10.79
CA LEU A 80 9.00 1.39 11.47
C LEU A 80 8.82 1.17 12.97
N LYS A 81 9.74 0.41 13.56
CA LYS A 81 9.79 0.23 15.00
C LYS A 81 10.07 1.56 15.71
N PRO A 82 9.58 1.76 16.94
CA PRO A 82 9.83 2.99 17.69
C PRO A 82 11.30 3.41 17.76
N GLU A 83 12.23 2.45 17.92
CA GLU A 83 13.67 2.72 17.98
C GLU A 83 14.18 3.31 16.65
N LYS A 84 13.64 2.83 15.52
CA LYS A 84 14.00 3.37 14.20
C LYS A 84 13.39 4.75 13.94
N LEU A 85 12.21 5.00 14.44
CA LEU A 85 11.60 6.33 14.39
C LEU A 85 12.38 7.34 15.20
N GLU A 86 12.91 6.94 16.38
CA GLU A 86 13.82 7.77 17.17
C GLU A 86 15.14 8.03 16.44
N GLU A 87 15.76 6.98 15.89
CA GLU A 87 17.01 7.09 15.12
C GLU A 87 16.87 8.05 13.92
N TYR A 88 15.76 7.95 13.20
CA TYR A 88 15.52 8.73 11.99
C TYR A 88 14.84 10.09 12.26
N LYS A 89 14.44 10.35 13.50
CA LYS A 89 13.69 11.55 13.90
C LYS A 89 12.38 11.67 13.11
N LEU A 90 11.59 10.61 13.10
CA LEU A 90 10.32 10.55 12.38
C LEU A 90 9.14 10.33 13.32
N TYR A 91 7.99 10.88 12.94
CA TYR A 91 6.66 10.47 13.40
C TYR A 91 6.07 9.44 12.44
N GLN A 92 5.13 8.64 12.92
CA GLN A 92 4.43 7.64 12.12
C GLN A 92 2.99 7.50 12.56
N PHE A 93 2.07 7.41 11.57
CA PHE A 93 0.67 7.05 11.81
C PHE A 93 0.08 6.31 10.61
N PRO A 94 -0.93 5.42 10.79
CA PRO A 94 -1.58 4.74 9.68
C PRO A 94 -2.52 5.67 8.92
N ALA A 95 -2.69 5.44 7.62
CA ALA A 95 -3.58 6.25 6.78
C ALA A 95 -4.69 5.44 6.10
N ILE A 96 -4.44 4.18 5.78
CA ILE A 96 -5.40 3.31 5.08
C ILE A 96 -5.08 1.84 5.36
N ILE A 97 -6.09 0.99 5.32
CA ILE A 97 -5.96 -0.46 5.44
C ILE A 97 -6.33 -1.11 4.11
N GLY A 98 -5.65 -2.20 3.76
CA GLY A 98 -5.92 -2.99 2.58
C GLY A 98 -5.49 -4.44 2.74
N GLY A 99 -5.63 -5.22 1.67
CA GLY A 99 -5.23 -6.62 1.63
C GLY A 99 -4.21 -6.91 0.54
N VAL A 100 -3.24 -7.73 0.87
CA VAL A 100 -2.35 -8.36 -0.11
C VAL A 100 -3.01 -9.65 -0.58
N VAL A 101 -3.20 -9.79 -1.88
CA VAL A 101 -3.90 -10.95 -2.48
C VAL A 101 -2.98 -11.71 -3.41
N LEU A 102 -3.20 -13.02 -3.50
CA LEU A 102 -2.52 -13.85 -4.47
C LEU A 102 -3.28 -13.76 -5.78
N VAL A 103 -2.59 -13.39 -6.84
CA VAL A 103 -3.14 -13.32 -8.20
C VAL A 103 -2.51 -14.37 -9.08
N VAL A 104 -3.32 -14.99 -9.92
CA VAL A 104 -2.92 -16.08 -10.81
C VAL A 104 -3.38 -15.83 -12.24
N ASN A 105 -2.64 -16.36 -13.18
CA ASN A 105 -3.01 -16.37 -14.59
C ASN A 105 -3.00 -17.82 -15.09
N ILE A 106 -4.07 -18.56 -14.81
CA ILE A 106 -4.24 -19.94 -15.23
C ILE A 106 -5.49 -20.00 -16.11
N PRO A 107 -5.36 -20.34 -17.41
CA PRO A 107 -6.52 -20.42 -18.30
C PRO A 107 -7.63 -21.31 -17.73
N GLY A 108 -8.86 -20.80 -17.69
CA GLY A 108 -10.03 -21.50 -17.18
C GLY A 108 -10.22 -21.42 -15.66
N ILE A 109 -9.32 -20.77 -14.90
CA ILE A 109 -9.47 -20.57 -13.47
C ILE A 109 -9.73 -19.09 -13.18
N GLU A 110 -10.98 -18.80 -12.80
CA GLU A 110 -11.44 -17.45 -12.45
C GLU A 110 -11.20 -17.11 -10.97
N SER A 111 -11.44 -15.86 -10.63
CA SER A 111 -11.35 -15.35 -9.24
C SER A 111 -12.18 -16.20 -8.28
N GLY A 112 -11.59 -16.55 -7.13
CA GLY A 112 -12.25 -17.28 -6.07
C GLY A 112 -12.44 -18.79 -6.34
N LYS A 113 -11.84 -19.32 -7.40
CA LYS A 113 -11.94 -20.76 -7.73
C LYS A 113 -10.78 -21.57 -7.18
N LEU A 114 -9.58 -21.01 -7.10
CA LEU A 114 -8.40 -21.68 -6.57
C LEU A 114 -8.26 -21.42 -5.08
N LYS A 115 -8.11 -22.49 -4.30
CA LYS A 115 -7.85 -22.44 -2.86
C LYS A 115 -6.39 -22.71 -2.59
N LEU A 116 -5.79 -21.88 -1.74
CA LEU A 116 -4.45 -22.09 -1.19
C LEU A 116 -4.49 -21.99 0.34
N ASP A 117 -3.54 -22.63 1.00
CA ASP A 117 -3.24 -22.40 2.41
C ASP A 117 -1.82 -21.84 2.56
N GLY A 118 -1.48 -21.39 3.77
CA GLY A 118 -0.20 -20.74 4.03
C GLY A 118 0.99 -21.66 3.78
N ASN A 119 0.87 -22.94 4.09
CA ASN A 119 1.95 -23.91 3.87
C ASN A 119 2.19 -24.17 2.37
N THR A 120 1.13 -24.44 1.62
CA THR A 120 1.22 -24.66 0.17
C THR A 120 1.76 -23.43 -0.54
N LEU A 121 1.24 -22.23 -0.18
CA LEU A 121 1.71 -20.96 -0.72
C LEU A 121 3.21 -20.74 -0.45
N CYS A 122 3.65 -21.01 0.77
CA CYS A 122 5.05 -20.95 1.17
C CYS A 122 5.93 -21.82 0.26
N HIS A 123 5.57 -23.09 0.06
CA HIS A 123 6.37 -24.03 -0.74
C HIS A 123 6.34 -23.74 -2.24
N ILE A 124 5.31 -23.04 -2.74
CA ILE A 124 5.33 -22.45 -4.09
C ILE A 124 6.43 -21.40 -4.20
N PHE A 125 6.48 -20.46 -3.26
CA PHE A 125 7.48 -19.37 -3.29
C PHE A 125 8.88 -19.81 -2.89
N LEU A 126 9.04 -20.91 -2.17
CA LEU A 126 10.33 -21.59 -1.93
C LEU A 126 10.84 -22.33 -3.19
N GLY A 127 9.96 -22.63 -4.15
CA GLY A 127 10.29 -23.42 -5.34
C GLY A 127 10.23 -24.93 -5.13
N ASP A 128 9.69 -25.40 -4.00
CA ASP A 128 9.50 -26.83 -3.73
C ASP A 128 8.32 -27.39 -4.52
N ILE A 129 7.22 -26.63 -4.61
CA ILE A 129 6.07 -26.93 -5.46
C ILE A 129 6.29 -26.22 -6.79
N LYS A 130 6.51 -27.00 -7.84
CA LYS A 130 6.94 -26.49 -9.16
C LYS A 130 5.84 -26.49 -10.20
N GLN A 131 4.80 -27.29 -10.03
CA GLN A 131 3.71 -27.44 -11.02
C GLN A 131 2.33 -27.22 -10.38
N TRP A 132 1.39 -26.69 -11.17
CA TRP A 132 0.04 -26.41 -10.72
C TRP A 132 -0.75 -27.67 -10.33
N ASN A 133 -0.45 -28.82 -10.93
CA ASN A 133 -1.06 -30.11 -10.61
C ASN A 133 -0.34 -30.90 -9.50
N ASP A 134 0.50 -30.25 -8.72
CA ASP A 134 1.09 -30.85 -7.52
C ASP A 134 0.01 -31.36 -6.56
N GLU A 135 0.24 -32.50 -5.92
CA GLU A 135 -0.71 -33.14 -5.00
C GLU A 135 -1.14 -32.23 -3.86
N LYS A 136 -0.27 -31.37 -3.36
CA LYS A 136 -0.61 -30.43 -2.28
C LYS A 136 -1.63 -29.38 -2.75
N ILE A 137 -1.56 -28.93 -4.00
CA ILE A 137 -2.54 -28.02 -4.59
C ILE A 137 -3.83 -28.76 -4.92
N LYS A 138 -3.72 -29.96 -5.53
CA LYS A 138 -4.89 -30.80 -5.85
C LYS A 138 -5.73 -31.12 -4.63
N ASN A 139 -5.10 -31.49 -3.52
CA ASN A 139 -5.81 -31.86 -2.28
C ASN A 139 -6.64 -30.71 -1.70
N LEU A 140 -6.23 -29.46 -1.93
CA LEU A 140 -7.02 -28.27 -1.57
C LEU A 140 -8.13 -27.97 -2.61
N ASN A 141 -8.03 -28.53 -3.82
CA ASN A 141 -8.88 -28.19 -4.96
C ASN A 141 -9.37 -29.45 -5.69
N PRO A 142 -10.10 -30.38 -5.03
CA PRO A 142 -10.49 -31.65 -5.64
C PRO A 142 -11.40 -31.47 -6.86
N ASP A 143 -12.16 -30.39 -6.92
CA ASP A 143 -13.11 -30.11 -8.01
C ASP A 143 -12.55 -29.18 -9.09
N VAL A 144 -11.29 -28.80 -9.02
CA VAL A 144 -10.64 -27.91 -9.98
C VAL A 144 -9.69 -28.72 -10.87
N LYS A 145 -9.86 -28.60 -12.18
CA LYS A 145 -8.92 -29.20 -13.14
C LYS A 145 -7.65 -28.35 -13.22
N LEU A 146 -6.59 -28.82 -12.58
CA LEU A 146 -5.30 -28.15 -12.57
C LEU A 146 -4.42 -28.62 -13.74
N PRO A 147 -3.75 -27.71 -14.48
CA PRO A 147 -2.91 -28.07 -15.60
C PRO A 147 -1.56 -28.63 -15.13
N SER A 148 -0.99 -29.57 -15.91
CA SER A 148 0.41 -30.00 -15.78
C SER A 148 1.32 -28.96 -16.41
N LYS A 149 1.52 -27.83 -15.70
CA LYS A 149 2.31 -26.68 -16.14
C LYS A 149 3.13 -26.15 -14.98
N ASP A 150 4.33 -25.68 -15.29
CA ASP A 150 5.23 -25.07 -14.30
C ASP A 150 4.65 -23.76 -13.79
N ILE A 151 4.79 -23.56 -12.49
CA ILE A 151 4.38 -22.33 -11.81
C ILE A 151 5.45 -21.27 -12.04
N LYS A 152 5.06 -20.12 -12.60
CA LYS A 152 5.92 -18.96 -12.78
C LYS A 152 5.67 -17.97 -11.64
N VAL A 153 6.60 -17.89 -10.71
CA VAL A 153 6.48 -16.98 -9.58
C VAL A 153 6.90 -15.56 -9.97
N VAL A 154 6.09 -14.57 -9.58
CA VAL A 154 6.38 -13.16 -9.76
C VAL A 154 6.42 -12.49 -8.39
N HIS A 155 7.52 -11.84 -8.07
CA HIS A 155 7.75 -11.12 -6.83
C HIS A 155 8.16 -9.68 -7.08
N ARG A 156 8.38 -8.90 -6.03
CA ARG A 156 8.86 -7.51 -6.14
C ARG A 156 10.38 -7.45 -6.34
N SER A 157 10.81 -6.50 -7.14
CA SER A 157 12.23 -6.20 -7.38
C SER A 157 12.73 -4.96 -6.65
N ASP A 158 11.84 -4.19 -6.04
CA ASP A 158 12.11 -2.95 -5.29
C ASP A 158 11.92 -3.14 -3.78
N GLY A 159 12.31 -2.16 -2.99
CA GLY A 159 12.03 -2.12 -1.54
C GLY A 159 10.54 -1.92 -1.28
N SER A 160 9.83 -3.00 -0.98
CA SER A 160 8.38 -3.11 -1.01
C SER A 160 7.78 -3.34 0.36
N GLY A 161 6.83 -2.49 0.76
CA GLY A 161 6.00 -2.72 1.94
C GLY A 161 5.03 -3.89 1.75
N THR A 162 4.50 -4.08 0.53
CA THR A 162 3.68 -5.24 0.17
C THR A 162 4.47 -6.54 0.36
N THR A 163 5.73 -6.57 -0.05
CA THR A 163 6.65 -7.69 0.22
C THR A 163 6.85 -7.90 1.72
N ALA A 164 7.04 -6.81 2.49
CA ALA A 164 7.21 -6.92 3.93
C ALA A 164 5.99 -7.54 4.61
N ILE A 165 4.77 -7.15 4.23
CA ILE A 165 3.53 -7.75 4.72
C ILE A 165 3.46 -9.24 4.34
N PHE A 166 3.68 -9.54 3.07
CA PHE A 166 3.61 -10.90 2.54
C PHE A 166 4.64 -11.84 3.19
N THR A 167 5.89 -11.42 3.28
CA THR A 167 6.96 -12.24 3.86
C THR A 167 6.85 -12.35 5.39
N THR A 168 6.29 -11.35 6.06
CA THR A 168 5.95 -11.45 7.49
C THR A 168 4.88 -12.52 7.71
N TYR A 169 3.84 -12.57 6.87
CA TYR A 169 2.84 -13.62 6.89
C TYR A 169 3.47 -14.99 6.66
N LEU A 170 4.26 -15.17 5.58
CA LEU A 170 4.93 -16.45 5.28
C LEU A 170 5.83 -16.92 6.42
N SER A 171 6.53 -16.00 7.07
CA SER A 171 7.39 -16.32 8.24
C SER A 171 6.61 -16.79 9.45
N GLN A 172 5.34 -16.34 9.61
CA GLN A 172 4.49 -16.78 10.70
C GLN A 172 3.90 -18.17 10.48
N VAL A 173 3.50 -18.48 9.23
CA VAL A 173 2.77 -19.71 8.92
C VAL A 173 3.67 -20.85 8.41
N CYS A 174 4.93 -20.57 8.11
CA CYS A 174 5.85 -21.53 7.49
C CYS A 174 7.25 -21.44 8.11
N PRO A 175 7.64 -22.40 8.98
CA PRO A 175 8.98 -22.44 9.56
C PRO A 175 10.10 -22.44 8.53
N ASP A 176 9.96 -23.20 7.43
CA ASP A 176 10.94 -23.25 6.36
C ASP A 176 11.20 -21.89 5.73
N TRP A 177 10.15 -21.09 5.49
CA TRP A 177 10.33 -19.73 5.00
C TRP A 177 11.04 -18.84 5.99
N ARG A 178 10.63 -18.89 7.26
CA ARG A 178 11.25 -18.10 8.33
C ARG A 178 12.73 -18.35 8.46
N GLU A 179 13.16 -19.62 8.34
CA GLU A 179 14.55 -20.02 8.47
C GLU A 179 15.38 -19.73 7.23
N LYS A 180 14.82 -20.00 6.04
CA LYS A 180 15.56 -19.91 4.76
C LYS A 180 15.55 -18.52 4.14
N VAL A 181 14.50 -17.74 4.34
CA VAL A 181 14.29 -16.46 3.66
C VAL A 181 14.05 -15.31 4.65
N GLY A 182 13.07 -15.47 5.55
CA GLY A 182 12.68 -14.45 6.51
C GLY A 182 11.74 -13.39 5.95
N ALA A 183 11.60 -12.27 6.66
CA ALA A 183 10.70 -11.19 6.36
C ALA A 183 11.42 -9.86 6.15
N GLY A 184 10.96 -9.06 5.18
CA GLY A 184 11.52 -7.74 4.91
C GLY A 184 10.94 -7.09 3.66
N LYS A 185 11.31 -5.84 3.45
CA LYS A 185 10.95 -5.08 2.24
C LYS A 185 11.67 -5.60 0.98
N ALA A 186 12.78 -6.25 1.16
CA ALA A 186 13.55 -6.93 0.14
C ALA A 186 14.14 -8.20 0.74
N VAL A 187 13.95 -9.33 0.09
CA VAL A 187 14.45 -10.64 0.53
C VAL A 187 15.17 -11.32 -0.63
N LYS A 188 15.98 -12.33 -0.30
CA LYS A 188 16.60 -13.17 -1.32
C LYS A 188 15.56 -14.20 -1.80
N TRP A 189 14.90 -13.90 -2.88
CA TRP A 189 13.86 -14.77 -3.45
C TRP A 189 14.46 -16.09 -3.95
N PRO A 190 13.90 -17.24 -3.54
CA PRO A 190 14.39 -18.54 -4.00
C PRO A 190 14.13 -18.79 -5.48
N VAL A 191 12.99 -18.32 -6.00
CA VAL A 191 12.53 -18.50 -7.38
C VAL A 191 11.80 -17.28 -7.88
N GLY A 192 11.58 -17.20 -9.17
CA GLY A 192 10.71 -16.22 -9.79
C GLY A 192 11.44 -15.04 -10.44
N ILE A 193 10.63 -14.15 -10.98
CA ILE A 193 11.06 -12.90 -11.63
C ILE A 193 10.55 -11.70 -10.87
N GLY A 194 11.29 -10.59 -10.94
CA GLY A 194 10.97 -9.37 -10.20
C GLY A 194 10.21 -8.35 -11.03
N GLY A 195 9.09 -7.85 -10.48
CA GLY A 195 8.35 -6.69 -10.99
C GLY A 195 8.52 -5.49 -10.09
N LYS A 196 8.70 -4.31 -10.68
CA LYS A 196 8.80 -3.05 -9.92
C LYS A 196 7.42 -2.52 -9.56
N GLY A 197 7.17 -2.32 -8.27
CA GLY A 197 5.89 -1.85 -7.76
C GLY A 197 4.78 -2.91 -7.84
N ASN A 198 3.62 -2.61 -7.26
CA ASN A 198 2.42 -3.42 -7.46
C ASN A 198 2.04 -3.48 -8.94
N GLU A 199 2.26 -2.40 -9.67
CA GLU A 199 2.02 -2.28 -11.11
C GLU A 199 2.84 -3.30 -11.91
N GLY A 200 4.13 -3.41 -11.60
CA GLY A 200 5.04 -4.31 -12.29
C GLY A 200 4.67 -5.77 -12.07
N VAL A 201 4.35 -6.17 -10.84
CA VAL A 201 3.88 -7.54 -10.54
C VAL A 201 2.56 -7.81 -11.26
N ALA A 202 1.59 -6.91 -11.17
CA ALA A 202 0.30 -7.06 -11.86
C ALA A 202 0.46 -7.23 -13.37
N ASN A 203 1.32 -6.44 -14.00
CA ASN A 203 1.63 -6.53 -15.42
C ASN A 203 2.26 -7.88 -15.82
N TYR A 204 3.21 -8.37 -15.03
CA TYR A 204 3.83 -9.67 -15.30
C TYR A 204 2.82 -10.81 -15.19
N VAL A 205 2.02 -10.85 -14.13
CA VAL A 205 1.00 -11.90 -13.95
C VAL A 205 -0.01 -11.86 -15.09
N LYS A 206 -0.45 -10.68 -15.51
CA LYS A 206 -1.39 -10.53 -16.63
C LYS A 206 -0.87 -11.12 -17.94
N ARG A 207 0.43 -11.01 -18.20
CA ARG A 207 1.07 -11.45 -19.45
C ARG A 207 1.60 -12.88 -19.40
N LEU A 208 1.99 -13.36 -18.23
CA LEU A 208 2.61 -14.67 -18.07
C LEU A 208 1.56 -15.72 -17.72
N LYS A 209 1.19 -16.56 -18.67
CA LYS A 209 0.35 -17.74 -18.39
C LYS A 209 1.03 -18.64 -17.35
N TYR A 210 0.23 -19.21 -16.47
CA TYR A 210 0.64 -20.11 -15.37
C TYR A 210 1.47 -19.42 -14.27
N SER A 211 1.35 -18.10 -14.16
CA SER A 211 2.02 -17.32 -13.11
C SER A 211 1.18 -17.16 -11.85
N ILE A 212 1.88 -16.90 -10.76
CA ILE A 212 1.34 -16.44 -9.48
C ILE A 212 2.17 -15.25 -9.00
N GLY A 213 1.51 -14.26 -8.42
CA GLY A 213 2.13 -13.13 -7.77
C GLY A 213 1.31 -12.65 -6.59
N TYR A 214 1.81 -11.64 -5.90
CA TYR A 214 1.10 -10.96 -4.80
C TYR A 214 1.05 -9.47 -5.06
N VAL A 215 -0.13 -8.89 -4.90
CA VAL A 215 -0.37 -7.45 -5.09
C VAL A 215 -1.39 -6.96 -4.05
N GLU A 216 -1.45 -5.65 -3.83
CA GLU A 216 -2.57 -5.06 -3.13
C GLU A 216 -3.86 -5.22 -3.95
N PHE A 217 -5.00 -5.42 -3.28
CA PHE A 217 -6.26 -5.86 -3.90
C PHE A 217 -6.79 -4.90 -4.98
N ALA A 218 -6.63 -3.58 -4.84
CA ALA A 218 -7.04 -2.62 -5.86
C ALA A 218 -6.36 -2.90 -7.21
N TYR A 219 -5.08 -3.30 -7.18
CA TYR A 219 -4.35 -3.66 -8.42
C TYR A 219 -4.88 -4.93 -9.07
N ALA A 220 -5.28 -5.91 -8.29
CA ALA A 220 -5.95 -7.11 -8.81
C ALA A 220 -7.24 -6.76 -9.51
N LYS A 221 -8.07 -5.93 -8.91
CA LYS A 221 -9.37 -5.49 -9.44
C LYS A 221 -9.20 -4.63 -10.70
N GLN A 222 -8.34 -3.61 -10.66
CA GLN A 222 -8.10 -2.69 -11.78
C GLN A 222 -7.51 -3.40 -13.01
N ASN A 223 -6.66 -4.40 -12.79
CA ASN A 223 -6.06 -5.19 -13.87
C ASN A 223 -6.88 -6.42 -14.28
N LYS A 224 -8.04 -6.64 -13.64
CA LYS A 224 -8.92 -7.81 -13.87
C LYS A 224 -8.17 -9.14 -13.73
N LEU A 225 -7.31 -9.23 -12.69
CA LEU A 225 -6.57 -10.44 -12.38
C LEU A 225 -7.43 -11.38 -11.52
N SER A 226 -7.29 -12.68 -11.76
CA SER A 226 -7.92 -13.71 -10.92
C SER A 226 -7.18 -13.83 -9.60
N TYR A 227 -7.89 -13.67 -8.48
CA TYR A 227 -7.37 -13.86 -7.14
C TYR A 227 -7.76 -15.23 -6.57
N THR A 228 -6.98 -15.73 -5.63
CA THR A 228 -7.24 -16.99 -4.94
C THR A 228 -8.04 -16.79 -3.66
N LEU A 229 -8.69 -17.87 -3.18
CA LEU A 229 -9.06 -17.99 -1.78
C LEU A 229 -7.82 -18.36 -0.96
N LEU A 230 -7.81 -17.98 0.32
CA LEU A 230 -6.73 -18.31 1.23
C LEU A 230 -7.30 -18.81 2.56
N LYS A 231 -6.75 -19.90 3.08
CA LYS A 231 -7.12 -20.44 4.38
C LYS A 231 -6.59 -19.56 5.49
N ASN A 232 -7.47 -19.09 6.36
CA ASN A 232 -7.11 -18.22 7.47
C ASN A 232 -6.72 -19.00 8.74
N GLN A 233 -6.30 -18.27 9.78
CA GLN A 233 -5.91 -18.87 11.06
C GLN A 233 -7.02 -19.71 11.70
N ALA A 234 -8.28 -19.32 11.52
CA ALA A 234 -9.44 -20.05 12.02
C ALA A 234 -9.77 -21.32 11.21
N GLY A 235 -9.02 -21.59 10.13
CA GLY A 235 -9.20 -22.78 9.30
C GLY A 235 -10.24 -22.64 8.18
N ASN A 236 -10.73 -21.43 7.91
CA ASN A 236 -11.71 -21.18 6.85
C ASN A 236 -11.02 -20.65 5.59
N PHE A 237 -11.47 -21.10 4.42
CA PHE A 237 -11.11 -20.45 3.17
C PHE A 237 -11.93 -19.18 3.00
N VAL A 238 -11.26 -18.06 2.85
CA VAL A 238 -11.89 -16.74 2.70
C VAL A 238 -11.48 -16.09 1.38
N ALA A 239 -12.37 -15.28 0.84
CA ALA A 239 -12.10 -14.44 -0.31
C ALA A 239 -11.61 -13.07 0.14
N PRO A 240 -10.72 -12.43 -0.64
CA PRO A 240 -10.38 -11.03 -0.36
C PRO A 240 -11.60 -10.14 -0.63
N SER A 241 -11.90 -9.30 0.33
CA SER A 241 -12.97 -8.29 0.27
C SER A 241 -12.78 -7.24 1.36
N ILE A 242 -13.49 -6.12 1.25
CA ILE A 242 -13.51 -5.11 2.33
C ILE A 242 -13.93 -5.74 3.66
N GLU A 243 -14.92 -6.62 3.66
CA GLU A 243 -15.43 -7.28 4.85
C GLU A 243 -14.37 -8.16 5.51
N THR A 244 -13.62 -8.94 4.71
CA THR A 244 -12.56 -9.83 5.25
C THR A 244 -11.32 -9.05 5.67
N PHE A 245 -11.03 -7.90 5.06
CA PHE A 245 -9.98 -6.98 5.51
C PHE A 245 -10.38 -6.27 6.81
N LYS A 246 -11.63 -5.83 6.94
CA LYS A 246 -12.18 -5.29 8.20
C LYS A 246 -12.10 -6.32 9.32
N ALA A 247 -12.46 -7.56 9.04
CA ALA A 247 -12.37 -8.65 10.01
C ALA A 247 -10.92 -8.86 10.49
N ALA A 248 -9.92 -8.74 9.61
CA ALA A 248 -8.53 -8.79 9.99
C ALA A 248 -8.12 -7.58 10.87
N GLY A 249 -8.69 -6.42 10.62
CA GLY A 249 -8.46 -5.21 11.41
C GLY A 249 -9.18 -5.15 12.74
N ALA A 250 -10.20 -5.98 12.95
CA ALA A 250 -11.05 -5.93 14.15
C ALA A 250 -10.29 -6.20 15.47
N THR A 251 -9.21 -6.97 15.41
CA THR A 251 -8.34 -7.27 16.56
C THR A 251 -7.07 -6.42 16.61
N ALA A 252 -6.90 -5.52 15.65
CA ALA A 252 -5.73 -4.66 15.56
C ALA A 252 -5.75 -3.58 16.66
N ASN A 253 -4.76 -3.60 17.53
CA ASN A 253 -4.59 -2.58 18.57
C ASN A 253 -3.45 -1.64 18.19
N PHE A 254 -3.78 -0.57 17.47
CA PHE A 254 -2.84 0.49 17.13
C PHE A 254 -2.59 1.40 18.34
N ASP A 255 -1.42 1.27 18.94
CA ASP A 255 -1.01 2.02 20.15
C ASP A 255 -0.24 3.29 19.77
N PRO A 256 -0.78 4.50 20.06
CA PRO A 256 -0.07 5.76 19.79
C PRO A 256 1.28 5.89 20.51
N LYS A 257 1.43 5.27 21.69
CA LYS A 257 2.69 5.26 22.45
C LYS A 257 3.81 4.49 21.75
N LYS A 258 3.45 3.60 20.84
CA LYS A 258 4.37 2.86 19.97
C LYS A 258 4.38 3.39 18.55
N HIS A 259 3.93 4.64 18.34
CA HIS A 259 3.76 5.24 17.01
C HIS A 259 2.97 4.32 16.07
N PHE A 260 1.92 3.70 16.59
CA PHE A 260 1.02 2.78 15.86
C PHE A 260 1.73 1.58 15.21
N TYR A 261 2.91 1.18 15.69
CA TYR A 261 3.62 0.02 15.17
C TYR A 261 2.79 -1.26 15.34
N LEU A 262 2.40 -1.86 14.23
CA LEU A 262 1.58 -3.07 14.21
C LEU A 262 1.66 -3.79 12.86
N TRP A 263 1.70 -5.12 12.92
CA TRP A 263 1.47 -6.00 11.77
C TRP A 263 0.10 -6.66 11.89
N MET A 264 -0.70 -6.63 10.81
CA MET A 264 -2.08 -7.16 10.80
C MET A 264 -2.16 -8.56 10.16
N VAL A 265 -1.04 -9.21 9.90
CA VAL A 265 -1.01 -10.51 9.23
C VAL A 265 -1.45 -11.64 10.15
N ASN A 266 -2.06 -12.67 9.56
CA ASN A 266 -2.52 -13.87 10.25
C ASN A 266 -3.42 -13.57 11.47
N ALA A 267 -4.28 -12.56 11.32
CA ALA A 267 -5.20 -12.15 12.38
C ALA A 267 -6.18 -13.27 12.72
N PRO A 268 -6.53 -13.44 14.00
CA PRO A 268 -7.59 -14.36 14.41
C PRO A 268 -8.94 -13.86 13.91
N GLY A 269 -9.88 -14.75 13.77
CA GLY A 269 -11.25 -14.46 13.35
C GLY A 269 -11.72 -15.32 12.19
N LYS A 270 -12.96 -15.73 12.28
CA LYS A 270 -13.57 -16.68 11.33
C LYS A 270 -13.48 -16.21 9.88
N ASN A 271 -13.63 -14.90 9.66
CA ASN A 271 -13.68 -14.29 8.33
C ASN A 271 -12.46 -13.39 8.03
N ALA A 272 -11.43 -13.41 8.87
CA ALA A 272 -10.27 -12.54 8.70
C ALA A 272 -9.43 -12.94 7.47
N TRP A 273 -9.16 -11.99 6.58
CA TRP A 273 -8.19 -12.18 5.50
C TRP A 273 -6.77 -12.30 6.09
N PRO A 274 -6.00 -13.32 5.71
CA PRO A 274 -4.71 -13.60 6.37
C PRO A 274 -3.61 -12.58 6.12
N ILE A 275 -3.64 -11.86 5.00
CA ILE A 275 -2.55 -10.98 4.58
C ILE A 275 -3.06 -9.54 4.46
N ALA A 276 -3.55 -9.01 5.57
CA ALA A 276 -3.98 -7.62 5.68
C ALA A 276 -2.83 -6.73 6.19
N GLY A 277 -2.89 -5.45 5.87
CA GLY A 277 -1.91 -4.47 6.32
C GLY A 277 -2.44 -3.04 6.27
N ALA A 278 -1.71 -2.15 6.93
CA ALA A 278 -1.93 -0.72 6.85
C ALA A 278 -0.77 -0.05 6.12
N SER A 279 -1.04 1.07 5.47
CA SER A 279 0.01 1.96 4.99
C SER A 279 0.18 3.12 5.95
N PHE A 280 1.42 3.45 6.27
CA PHE A 280 1.80 4.44 7.29
C PHE A 280 2.41 5.66 6.64
N ILE A 281 2.11 6.82 7.22
CA ILE A 281 2.73 8.10 6.87
C ILE A 281 3.89 8.35 7.80
N LEU A 282 4.99 8.83 7.25
CA LEU A 282 6.22 9.16 7.95
C LEU A 282 6.52 10.63 7.77
N GLU A 283 6.76 11.35 8.87
CA GLU A 283 7.00 12.78 8.90
C GLU A 283 8.25 13.13 9.70
N ALA A 284 9.01 14.12 9.22
CA ALA A 284 10.20 14.60 9.92
C ALA A 284 9.81 15.43 11.15
N ARG A 285 10.34 15.09 12.36
CA ARG A 285 9.96 15.72 13.62
C ARG A 285 10.24 17.21 13.68
N GLU A 286 11.34 17.65 13.09
CA GLU A 286 11.76 19.04 13.07
C GLU A 286 10.97 19.94 12.11
N LYS A 287 10.10 19.35 11.26
CA LYS A 287 9.35 20.08 10.23
C LYS A 287 7.88 20.31 10.57
N ALA A 288 7.59 20.74 11.81
CA ALA A 288 6.21 20.88 12.30
C ALA A 288 5.28 21.68 11.37
N LYS A 289 5.76 22.78 10.77
CA LYS A 289 4.96 23.60 9.85
C LYS A 289 4.55 22.82 8.58
N ILE A 290 5.46 21.98 8.07
CA ILE A 290 5.19 21.12 6.90
C ILE A 290 4.23 20.00 7.33
N ASN A 291 4.47 19.36 8.45
CA ASN A 291 3.63 18.28 8.97
C ASN A 291 2.17 18.73 9.17
N LYS A 292 1.94 19.94 9.65
CA LYS A 292 0.58 20.51 9.75
C LYS A 292 -0.15 20.57 8.41
N LYS A 293 0.54 20.89 7.32
CA LYS A 293 -0.02 20.90 5.97
C LYS A 293 -0.32 19.49 5.47
N VAL A 294 0.60 18.56 5.69
CA VAL A 294 0.42 17.14 5.37
C VAL A 294 -0.77 16.58 6.15
N ASN A 295 -0.83 16.85 7.45
CA ASN A 295 -1.90 16.36 8.32
C ASN A 295 -3.26 17.00 8.01
N LYS A 296 -3.28 18.23 7.49
CA LYS A 296 -4.51 18.84 6.96
C LYS A 296 -5.09 18.05 5.79
N PHE A 297 -4.23 17.57 4.88
CA PHE A 297 -4.65 16.69 3.78
C PHE A 297 -5.18 15.36 4.32
N PHE A 298 -4.47 14.68 5.22
CA PHE A 298 -4.92 13.39 5.76
C PHE A 298 -6.17 13.53 6.63
N LYS A 299 -6.32 14.63 7.39
CA LYS A 299 -7.56 14.93 8.11
C LYS A 299 -8.74 15.04 7.16
N TRP A 300 -8.57 15.83 6.08
CA TRP A 300 -9.59 15.93 5.04
C TRP A 300 -9.92 14.56 4.46
N ALA A 301 -8.91 13.72 4.15
CA ALA A 301 -9.11 12.37 3.63
C ALA A 301 -9.88 11.47 4.61
N PHE A 302 -9.58 11.55 5.90
CA PHE A 302 -10.29 10.80 6.95
C PHE A 302 -11.73 11.26 7.16
N GLU A 303 -12.03 12.52 6.91
CA GLU A 303 -13.37 13.10 7.06
C GLU A 303 -14.23 12.97 5.80
N ASN A 304 -13.63 13.01 4.61
CA ASN A 304 -14.34 13.11 3.32
C ASN A 304 -13.97 11.99 2.32
N GLY A 305 -12.96 11.18 2.60
CA GLY A 305 -12.40 10.23 1.66
C GLY A 305 -12.83 8.78 1.86
N ASP A 306 -13.65 8.47 2.85
CA ASP A 306 -14.03 7.08 3.18
C ASP A 306 -14.74 6.38 2.01
N LYS A 307 -15.69 7.07 1.37
CA LYS A 307 -16.39 6.52 0.21
C LYS A 307 -15.43 6.22 -0.96
N ILE A 308 -14.48 7.12 -1.21
CA ILE A 308 -13.46 6.93 -2.27
C ILE A 308 -12.62 5.68 -1.96
N ALA A 309 -12.22 5.51 -0.71
CA ALA A 309 -11.45 4.34 -0.29
C ALA A 309 -12.24 3.04 -0.51
N VAL A 310 -13.51 3.01 -0.09
CA VAL A 310 -14.39 1.84 -0.27
C VAL A 310 -14.63 1.54 -1.74
N ASP A 311 -14.85 2.54 -2.58
CA ASP A 311 -15.05 2.37 -4.02
C ASP A 311 -13.80 1.79 -4.72
N LEU A 312 -12.62 1.91 -4.10
CA LEU A 312 -11.34 1.35 -4.57
C LEU A 312 -10.91 0.08 -3.82
N ASP A 313 -11.83 -0.55 -3.07
CA ASP A 313 -11.59 -1.78 -2.30
C ASP A 313 -10.59 -1.64 -1.14
N TYR A 314 -10.40 -0.42 -0.61
CA TYR A 314 -9.66 -0.17 0.64
C TYR A 314 -10.61 -0.05 1.83
N VAL A 315 -10.06 -0.29 3.02
CA VAL A 315 -10.78 -0.11 4.27
C VAL A 315 -10.38 1.23 4.90
N PRO A 316 -11.31 2.19 5.03
CA PRO A 316 -11.08 3.40 5.80
C PRO A 316 -10.72 3.07 7.25
N LEU A 317 -9.93 3.92 7.89
CA LEU A 317 -9.63 3.76 9.30
C LEU A 317 -10.91 3.88 10.14
N PRO A 318 -11.09 3.02 11.17
CA PRO A 318 -12.20 3.17 12.12
C PRO A 318 -12.16 4.53 12.83
N LYS A 319 -13.33 5.04 13.21
CA LYS A 319 -13.48 6.35 13.89
C LYS A 319 -12.55 6.46 15.10
N GLU A 320 -12.52 5.44 15.96
CA GLU A 320 -11.68 5.42 17.15
C GLU A 320 -10.18 5.56 16.81
N LEU A 321 -9.72 4.94 15.73
CA LEU A 321 -8.33 5.06 15.30
C LEU A 321 -8.03 6.45 14.75
N LYS A 322 -8.95 7.05 14.00
CA LYS A 322 -8.84 8.46 13.54
C LYS A 322 -8.70 9.41 14.72
N GLU A 323 -9.52 9.23 15.77
CA GLU A 323 -9.45 10.03 17.01
C GLU A 323 -8.09 9.88 17.74
N LYS A 324 -7.55 8.64 17.81
CA LYS A 324 -6.21 8.41 18.34
C LYS A 324 -5.12 9.13 17.53
N ILE A 325 -5.27 9.18 16.20
CA ILE A 325 -4.33 9.90 15.33
C ILE A 325 -4.44 11.41 15.55
N TYR A 326 -5.64 11.97 15.65
CA TYR A 326 -5.83 13.40 15.91
C TYR A 326 -5.20 13.81 17.27
N LYS A 327 -5.40 12.99 18.30
CA LYS A 327 -4.77 13.19 19.60
C LYS A 327 -3.23 13.09 19.54
N TYR A 328 -2.72 12.13 18.77
CA TYR A 328 -1.28 11.99 18.53
C TYR A 328 -0.69 13.25 17.85
N TRP A 329 -1.37 13.80 16.83
CA TRP A 329 -0.94 15.03 16.19
C TRP A 329 -0.94 16.22 17.16
N GLU A 330 -1.97 16.31 18.02
CA GLU A 330 -2.05 17.35 19.07
C GLU A 330 -0.90 17.24 20.07
N ASP A 331 -0.64 16.04 20.57
CA ASP A 331 0.40 15.76 21.56
C ASP A 331 1.81 16.12 21.06
N TYR A 332 2.04 16.03 19.75
CA TYR A 332 3.31 16.41 19.12
C TYR A 332 3.30 17.80 18.47
N GLY A 333 2.23 18.57 18.59
CA GLY A 333 2.14 19.94 18.05
C GLY A 333 2.13 20.00 16.52
N ILE A 334 1.68 18.95 15.86
CA ILE A 334 1.59 18.81 14.40
C ILE A 334 0.14 18.69 13.88
N ASN A 335 -0.83 19.01 14.73
CA ASN A 335 -2.24 19.09 14.33
C ASN A 335 -2.46 20.20 13.28
N PRO A 336 -3.40 19.98 12.33
CA PRO A 336 -3.74 20.96 11.28
C PRO A 336 -4.17 22.30 11.80
#